data_3f29a7afa263ecc6d0ca1077856ce9b7
#
_entry.id   3f29a7afa263ecc6d0ca1077856ce9b7
#
_cell.length_a   1.000
_cell.length_b   1.000
_cell.length_c   1.000
_cell.angle_alpha   90.00
_cell.angle_beta   90.00
_cell.angle_gamma   90.00
#
_symmetry.space_group_name_H-M   'P 1'
#
loop_
_entity.id
_entity.type
_entity.pdbx_description
1 polymer ?
#
loop_
_entity_poly.entity_id
_entity_poly.type
_entity_poly.pdbx_seq_one_letter_code
_entity_poly.pdbx_strand_id
1 'polypeptide(L)'
;MKKQHIFQNALLTLLMLFGLAACQDREILTIENQSPAIVMDLSQEELFLDSNFPDNLALTIAWDVAKYSQPTELKYKVEASADESFEVPYVMGTVSGSQRVVSYTVGEMNKAAQTLGLTANEQSSLYFRVSSYIGEAGEYVTSTSNTTMLTITPYELEYPTFYLVGGATAAGWDAGLAIPLYKTSNMSYIYTYLTGNEAFRFLGQANWNPLNYSIDQAGTRENYRYFKQVSSNLVQENDENMKFTGTSGMYKISIDAATAVQSIEVEASPVAGWDFPEIYMVGSMNGWSATAPLTMDQVSPGIYEIVTPLGADAEFKFIGQKDWGDLEWGNILKDNHGYSGYVGPKGDNGNVKFVGNGGSYKVTVNLKAGTYTIVSQ
;
A
#
# COMPACT_ATOMS: atom_id res chain seq x y z
N MET A 1 24.49 -79.05 42.12
CA MET A 1 24.67 -77.60 41.73
C MET A 1 24.72 -77.34 40.22
N LYS A 2 25.37 -78.11 39.38
CA LYS A 2 25.44 -77.84 37.93
C LYS A 2 24.10 -77.88 37.15
N LYS A 3 23.11 -78.66 37.58
CA LYS A 3 21.80 -78.78 36.91
C LYS A 3 20.90 -77.57 37.14
N GLN A 4 21.05 -76.90 38.27
CA GLN A 4 20.22 -75.69 38.57
C GLN A 4 20.62 -74.46 37.77
N HIS A 5 21.92 -74.28 37.47
CA HIS A 5 22.39 -73.17 36.66
C HIS A 5 22.00 -73.29 35.15
N ILE A 6 21.93 -74.55 34.69
CA ILE A 6 21.51 -74.81 33.32
C ILE A 6 20.02 -74.41 33.09
N PHE A 7 19.18 -74.74 34.08
CA PHE A 7 17.76 -74.42 34.03
C PHE A 7 17.50 -72.91 34.20
N GLN A 8 18.27 -72.21 35.04
CA GLN A 8 18.21 -70.77 35.16
C GLN A 8 18.66 -70.05 33.91
N ASN A 9 19.75 -70.51 33.30
CA ASN A 9 20.24 -69.91 32.05
C ASN A 9 19.30 -70.16 30.87
N ALA A 10 18.70 -71.38 30.79
CA ALA A 10 17.69 -71.67 29.77
C ALA A 10 16.40 -70.85 29.93
N LEU A 11 15.97 -70.61 31.18
CA LEU A 11 14.81 -69.80 31.48
C LEU A 11 15.08 -68.32 31.15
N LEU A 12 16.31 -67.81 31.45
CA LEU A 12 16.72 -66.45 31.12
C LEU A 12 16.81 -66.21 29.59
N THR A 13 17.33 -67.22 28.86
CA THR A 13 17.42 -67.17 27.40
C THR A 13 16.03 -67.21 26.77
N LEU A 14 15.09 -67.98 27.32
CA LEU A 14 13.72 -68.10 26.86
C LEU A 14 12.95 -66.76 27.13
N LEU A 15 13.17 -66.15 28.30
CA LEU A 15 12.62 -64.81 28.59
C LEU A 15 13.17 -63.69 27.72
N MET A 16 14.46 -63.75 27.32
CA MET A 16 15.05 -62.80 26.36
C MET A 16 14.49 -62.99 24.93
N LEU A 17 14.19 -64.22 24.53
CA LEU A 17 13.59 -64.51 23.21
C LEU A 17 12.13 -64.01 23.12
N PHE A 18 11.38 -64.02 24.23
CA PHE A 18 10.01 -63.43 24.26
C PHE A 18 10.03 -61.89 24.27
N GLY A 19 11.08 -61.25 24.79
CA GLY A 19 11.23 -59.80 24.78
C GLY A 19 11.51 -59.20 23.41
N LEU A 20 11.97 -59.98 22.44
CA LEU A 20 12.25 -59.55 21.08
C LEU A 20 11.06 -59.67 20.10
N ALA A 21 9.96 -60.32 20.51
CA ALA A 21 8.75 -60.48 19.72
C ALA A 21 7.72 -59.35 19.95
N ALA A 22 8.05 -58.37 20.83
CA ALA A 22 7.20 -57.19 21.08
C ALA A 22 7.55 -56.01 20.13
N CYS A 23 7.97 -56.29 18.90
CA CYS A 23 7.78 -55.34 17.83
C CYS A 23 6.28 -55.34 17.52
N GLN A 24 5.54 -54.48 18.20
CA GLN A 24 4.25 -54.10 17.67
C GLN A 24 4.50 -53.44 16.31
N ASP A 25 4.00 -54.03 15.24
CA ASP A 25 3.79 -53.34 13.98
C ASP A 25 2.95 -52.10 14.35
N ARG A 26 3.61 -50.95 14.47
CA ARG A 26 2.90 -49.68 14.48
C ARG A 26 2.27 -49.56 13.11
N GLU A 27 0.99 -49.83 13.03
CA GLU A 27 0.23 -49.43 11.88
C GLU A 27 0.40 -47.89 11.73
N ILE A 28 1.20 -47.49 10.74
CA ILE A 28 1.29 -46.11 10.36
C ILE A 28 0.01 -45.81 9.63
N LEU A 29 -0.95 -45.17 10.34
CA LEU A 29 -2.16 -44.70 9.71
C LEU A 29 -1.79 -43.56 8.76
N THR A 30 -1.82 -43.86 7.47
CA THR A 30 -1.70 -42.84 6.42
C THR A 30 -3.08 -42.21 6.18
N ILE A 31 -3.10 -40.87 6.19
CA ILE A 31 -4.33 -40.12 5.85
C ILE A 31 -4.23 -39.80 4.37
N GLU A 32 -5.17 -40.30 3.59
CA GLU A 32 -5.26 -40.09 2.14
C GLU A 32 -6.58 -39.40 1.81
N ASN A 33 -6.55 -38.53 0.79
CA ASN A 33 -7.75 -37.96 0.25
C ASN A 33 -8.54 -39.02 -0.53
N GLN A 34 -9.83 -39.18 -0.22
CA GLN A 34 -10.74 -40.07 -0.94
C GLN A 34 -11.62 -39.34 -1.94
N SER A 35 -11.96 -38.07 -1.63
CA SER A 35 -12.68 -37.21 -2.57
C SER A 35 -12.48 -35.74 -2.18
N PRO A 36 -12.17 -34.85 -3.12
CA PRO A 36 -12.12 -33.41 -2.85
C PRO A 36 -13.47 -32.88 -2.44
N ALA A 37 -13.48 -31.66 -1.83
CA ALA A 37 -14.67 -30.86 -1.75
C ALA A 37 -15.17 -30.54 -3.17
N ILE A 38 -16.46 -30.31 -3.32
CA ILE A 38 -17.05 -29.85 -4.58
C ILE A 38 -17.70 -28.51 -4.28
N VAL A 39 -17.38 -27.48 -5.05
CA VAL A 39 -18.10 -26.20 -4.97
C VAL A 39 -19.50 -26.45 -5.51
N MET A 40 -20.49 -26.34 -4.64
CA MET A 40 -21.87 -26.67 -4.95
C MET A 40 -22.56 -25.52 -5.68
N ASP A 41 -22.32 -24.30 -5.20
CA ASP A 41 -23.07 -23.14 -5.67
C ASP A 41 -22.35 -21.83 -5.37
N LEU A 42 -22.42 -20.92 -6.32
CA LEU A 42 -22.22 -19.48 -6.12
C LEU A 42 -23.60 -18.84 -6.09
N SER A 43 -23.88 -18.01 -5.10
CA SER A 43 -25.19 -17.35 -4.99
C SER A 43 -25.51 -16.40 -6.16
N GLN A 44 -24.50 -16.07 -6.98
CA GLN A 44 -24.60 -15.21 -8.16
C GLN A 44 -23.71 -15.77 -9.28
N GLU A 45 -24.14 -15.61 -10.52
CA GLU A 45 -23.33 -15.90 -11.72
C GLU A 45 -22.67 -14.63 -12.29
N GLU A 46 -23.22 -13.46 -11.95
CA GLU A 46 -22.75 -12.16 -12.37
C GLU A 46 -22.85 -11.16 -11.22
N LEU A 47 -21.80 -10.36 -11.02
CA LEU A 47 -21.73 -9.29 -10.03
C LEU A 47 -21.29 -7.98 -10.68
N PHE A 48 -22.13 -6.96 -10.51
CA PHE A 48 -21.76 -5.57 -10.70
C PHE A 48 -21.53 -4.94 -9.33
N LEU A 49 -20.28 -4.62 -9.02
CA LEU A 49 -19.90 -4.09 -7.71
C LEU A 49 -20.12 -2.58 -7.66
N ASP A 50 -20.78 -2.10 -6.60
CA ASP A 50 -21.09 -0.68 -6.41
C ASP A 50 -20.32 -0.14 -5.19
N SER A 51 -19.46 0.85 -5.43
CA SER A 51 -18.63 1.51 -4.40
C SER A 51 -19.44 2.23 -3.31
N ASN A 52 -20.70 2.55 -3.56
CA ASN A 52 -21.59 3.16 -2.56
C ASN A 52 -22.05 2.19 -1.47
N PHE A 53 -21.94 0.87 -1.73
CA PHE A 53 -22.45 -0.18 -0.84
C PHE A 53 -21.40 -1.25 -0.53
N PRO A 54 -20.17 -0.87 -0.06
CA PRO A 54 -19.07 -1.81 0.10
C PRO A 54 -19.32 -2.92 1.14
N ASP A 55 -20.18 -2.65 2.12
CA ASP A 55 -20.53 -3.59 3.20
C ASP A 55 -21.69 -4.51 2.87
N ASN A 56 -22.36 -4.29 1.74
CA ASN A 56 -23.46 -5.18 1.32
C ASN A 56 -22.92 -6.56 0.93
N LEU A 57 -23.71 -7.58 1.21
CA LEU A 57 -23.43 -8.94 0.77
C LEU A 57 -23.41 -9.01 -0.76
N ALA A 58 -22.32 -9.53 -1.32
CA ALA A 58 -22.15 -9.70 -2.76
C ALA A 58 -22.21 -11.15 -3.20
N LEU A 59 -21.46 -12.03 -2.54
CA LEU A 59 -21.32 -13.43 -2.95
C LEU A 59 -21.37 -14.35 -1.74
N THR A 60 -22.08 -15.47 -1.88
CA THR A 60 -22.00 -16.62 -0.96
C THR A 60 -21.50 -17.82 -1.74
N ILE A 61 -20.51 -18.51 -1.19
CA ILE A 61 -19.93 -19.74 -1.74
C ILE A 61 -20.22 -20.88 -0.77
N ALA A 62 -20.78 -21.96 -1.29
CA ALA A 62 -21.03 -23.18 -0.55
C ALA A 62 -20.32 -24.38 -1.21
N TRP A 63 -19.91 -25.36 -0.39
CA TRP A 63 -19.25 -26.57 -0.88
C TRP A 63 -19.58 -27.80 -0.05
N ASP A 64 -19.36 -28.96 -0.63
CA ASP A 64 -19.49 -30.25 0.04
C ASP A 64 -18.25 -30.56 0.90
N VAL A 65 -18.43 -31.51 1.84
CA VAL A 65 -17.33 -32.00 2.68
C VAL A 65 -16.32 -32.80 1.85
N ALA A 66 -15.03 -32.49 1.98
CA ALA A 66 -13.97 -33.34 1.50
C ALA A 66 -13.88 -34.62 2.36
N LYS A 67 -13.64 -35.77 1.71
CA LYS A 67 -13.57 -37.10 2.40
C LYS A 67 -12.14 -37.59 2.42
N TYR A 68 -11.72 -38.04 3.59
CA TYR A 68 -10.42 -38.62 3.84
C TYR A 68 -10.56 -40.04 4.40
N SER A 69 -9.50 -40.87 4.24
CA SER A 69 -9.50 -42.27 4.66
C SER A 69 -9.66 -42.47 6.17
N GLN A 70 -9.32 -41.44 6.95
CA GLN A 70 -9.45 -41.42 8.40
C GLN A 70 -10.19 -40.16 8.87
N PRO A 71 -10.99 -40.21 9.94
CA PRO A 71 -11.52 -39.02 10.57
C PRO A 71 -10.37 -38.10 11.01
N THR A 72 -10.37 -36.86 10.52
CA THR A 72 -9.34 -35.86 10.83
C THR A 72 -9.92 -34.48 10.89
N GLU A 73 -9.27 -33.58 11.60
CA GLU A 73 -9.61 -32.18 11.61
C GLU A 73 -9.19 -31.56 10.30
N LEU A 74 -10.15 -31.05 9.55
CA LEU A 74 -9.95 -30.40 8.27
C LEU A 74 -10.03 -28.89 8.42
N LYS A 75 -9.31 -28.19 7.52
CA LYS A 75 -9.51 -26.77 7.22
C LYS A 75 -9.81 -26.63 5.73
N TYR A 76 -10.52 -25.56 5.39
CA TYR A 76 -10.78 -25.20 4.01
C TYR A 76 -10.19 -23.83 3.72
N LYS A 77 -9.62 -23.69 2.54
CA LYS A 77 -9.13 -22.44 1.98
C LYS A 77 -9.94 -22.13 0.74
N VAL A 78 -10.54 -20.94 0.70
CA VAL A 78 -11.25 -20.42 -0.48
C VAL A 78 -10.26 -19.57 -1.26
N GLU A 79 -10.10 -19.88 -2.53
CA GLU A 79 -9.16 -19.21 -3.44
C GLU A 79 -9.91 -18.65 -4.64
N ALA A 80 -9.52 -17.43 -5.04
CA ALA A 80 -9.96 -16.79 -6.28
C ALA A 80 -8.78 -16.61 -7.23
N SER A 81 -9.02 -16.63 -8.54
CA SER A 81 -8.02 -16.38 -9.58
C SER A 81 -8.61 -15.62 -10.76
N ALA A 82 -7.79 -14.83 -11.43
CA ALA A 82 -8.15 -14.17 -12.68
C ALA A 82 -8.16 -15.14 -13.88
N ASP A 83 -7.56 -16.31 -13.73
CA ASP A 83 -7.50 -17.34 -14.74
C ASP A 83 -7.79 -18.74 -14.16
N GLU A 84 -8.19 -19.67 -15.02
CA GLU A 84 -8.57 -21.03 -14.65
C GLU A 84 -7.39 -21.89 -14.19
N SER A 85 -6.15 -21.47 -14.43
CA SER A 85 -4.95 -22.23 -14.07
C SER A 85 -4.60 -22.08 -12.59
N PHE A 86 -5.02 -20.99 -11.95
CA PHE A 86 -4.66 -20.63 -10.57
C PHE A 86 -3.14 -20.60 -10.34
N GLU A 87 -2.37 -20.04 -11.29
CA GLU A 87 -0.93 -19.87 -11.11
C GLU A 87 -0.60 -18.92 -9.94
N VAL A 88 -1.39 -17.84 -9.81
CA VAL A 88 -1.24 -16.86 -8.73
C VAL A 88 -2.60 -16.62 -8.05
N PRO A 89 -3.07 -17.56 -7.21
CA PRO A 89 -4.36 -17.43 -6.57
C PRO A 89 -4.33 -16.40 -5.43
N TYR A 90 -5.45 -15.71 -5.27
CA TYR A 90 -5.73 -14.89 -4.10
C TYR A 90 -6.49 -15.71 -3.06
N VAL A 91 -5.94 -15.84 -1.84
CA VAL A 91 -6.62 -16.51 -0.72
C VAL A 91 -7.64 -15.57 -0.12
N MET A 92 -8.91 -15.84 -0.33
CA MET A 92 -10.01 -15.05 0.20
C MET A 92 -10.30 -15.31 1.68
N GLY A 93 -9.92 -16.49 2.16
CA GLY A 93 -10.06 -16.85 3.57
C GLY A 93 -9.87 -18.33 3.84
N THR A 94 -9.74 -18.66 5.12
CA THR A 94 -9.65 -20.02 5.62
C THR A 94 -10.71 -20.25 6.69
N VAL A 95 -11.32 -21.43 6.71
CA VAL A 95 -12.37 -21.78 7.66
C VAL A 95 -12.15 -23.19 8.22
N SER A 96 -12.74 -23.47 9.38
CA SER A 96 -12.71 -24.81 10.00
C SER A 96 -13.50 -25.82 9.20
N GLY A 97 -13.21 -27.10 9.35
CA GLY A 97 -13.86 -28.17 8.60
C GLY A 97 -15.36 -28.35 8.85
N SER A 98 -15.91 -27.74 9.89
CA SER A 98 -17.36 -27.70 10.16
C SER A 98 -18.09 -26.63 9.35
N GLN A 99 -17.38 -25.58 8.89
CA GLN A 99 -17.95 -24.51 8.09
C GLN A 99 -17.77 -24.81 6.60
N ARG A 100 -18.86 -24.76 5.86
CA ARG A 100 -18.93 -25.09 4.41
C ARG A 100 -19.66 -24.03 3.60
N VAL A 101 -19.85 -22.88 4.20
CA VAL A 101 -20.45 -21.71 3.55
C VAL A 101 -19.69 -20.48 4.02
N VAL A 102 -19.31 -19.60 3.11
CA VAL A 102 -18.75 -18.28 3.39
C VAL A 102 -19.45 -17.25 2.54
N SER A 103 -19.53 -16.05 3.07
CA SER A 103 -20.11 -14.90 2.38
C SER A 103 -19.11 -13.78 2.34
N TYR A 104 -19.06 -13.06 1.22
CA TYR A 104 -18.17 -11.94 0.95
C TYR A 104 -18.99 -10.70 0.64
N THR A 105 -18.52 -9.56 1.14
CA THR A 105 -19.13 -8.26 0.84
C THR A 105 -18.67 -7.73 -0.53
N VAL A 106 -19.34 -6.70 -1.01
CA VAL A 106 -18.97 -5.95 -2.23
C VAL A 106 -17.53 -5.46 -2.16
N GLY A 107 -17.10 -4.89 -1.01
CA GLY A 107 -15.74 -4.41 -0.80
C GLY A 107 -14.70 -5.54 -0.82
N GLU A 108 -14.99 -6.69 -0.20
CA GLU A 108 -14.09 -7.85 -0.23
C GLU A 108 -13.93 -8.43 -1.63
N MET A 109 -15.01 -8.52 -2.40
CA MET A 109 -14.99 -8.97 -3.79
C MET A 109 -14.20 -7.99 -4.67
N ASN A 110 -14.40 -6.69 -4.48
CA ASN A 110 -13.65 -5.67 -5.22
C ASN A 110 -12.15 -5.72 -4.92
N LYS A 111 -11.79 -5.90 -3.64
CA LYS A 111 -10.38 -6.07 -3.22
C LYS A 111 -9.75 -7.31 -3.87
N ALA A 112 -10.45 -8.44 -3.91
CA ALA A 112 -9.97 -9.65 -4.56
C ALA A 112 -9.73 -9.42 -6.06
N ALA A 113 -10.70 -8.83 -6.76
CA ALA A 113 -10.62 -8.52 -8.18
C ALA A 113 -9.42 -7.61 -8.49
N GLN A 114 -9.24 -6.53 -7.74
CA GLN A 114 -8.12 -5.61 -7.93
C GLN A 114 -6.76 -6.24 -7.60
N THR A 115 -6.68 -7.05 -6.54
CA THR A 115 -5.45 -7.76 -6.17
C THR A 115 -5.01 -8.74 -7.27
N LEU A 116 -5.99 -9.31 -7.97
CA LEU A 116 -5.79 -10.19 -9.13
C LEU A 116 -5.58 -9.43 -10.46
N GLY A 117 -5.55 -8.09 -10.43
CA GLY A 117 -5.25 -7.25 -11.59
C GLY A 117 -6.43 -7.07 -12.55
N LEU A 118 -7.66 -7.32 -12.14
CA LEU A 118 -8.83 -7.06 -12.97
C LEU A 118 -9.05 -5.55 -13.12
N THR A 119 -9.35 -5.12 -14.35
CA THR A 119 -9.56 -3.70 -14.67
C THR A 119 -10.88 -3.22 -14.09
N ALA A 120 -10.84 -2.08 -13.39
CA ALA A 120 -12.05 -1.44 -12.85
C ALA A 120 -12.98 -0.99 -13.99
N ASN A 121 -14.29 -1.10 -13.75
CA ASN A 121 -15.37 -0.78 -14.71
C ASN A 121 -15.38 -1.64 -15.98
N GLU A 122 -14.60 -2.71 -16.05
CA GLU A 122 -14.62 -3.69 -17.13
C GLU A 122 -15.12 -5.04 -16.63
N GLN A 123 -15.97 -5.68 -17.42
CA GLN A 123 -16.46 -7.01 -17.12
C GLN A 123 -15.35 -8.05 -17.34
N SER A 124 -15.12 -8.90 -16.35
CA SER A 124 -14.06 -9.90 -16.34
C SER A 124 -14.54 -11.21 -15.73
N SER A 125 -13.81 -12.29 -15.98
CA SER A 125 -14.06 -13.58 -15.32
C SER A 125 -13.21 -13.70 -14.05
N LEU A 126 -13.81 -14.20 -12.98
CA LEU A 126 -13.16 -14.56 -11.74
C LEU A 126 -13.48 -16.02 -11.41
N TYR A 127 -12.46 -16.81 -11.15
CA TYR A 127 -12.56 -18.24 -10.90
C TYR A 127 -12.39 -18.55 -9.42
N PHE A 128 -13.17 -19.51 -8.91
CA PHE A 128 -13.16 -19.93 -7.51
C PHE A 128 -12.88 -21.43 -7.41
N ARG A 129 -12.12 -21.79 -6.39
CA ARG A 129 -11.96 -23.16 -5.92
C ARG A 129 -11.83 -23.21 -4.40
N VAL A 130 -12.09 -24.37 -3.83
CA VAL A 130 -11.91 -24.65 -2.41
C VAL A 130 -10.88 -25.76 -2.25
N SER A 131 -9.86 -25.51 -1.46
CA SER A 131 -8.86 -26.53 -1.10
C SER A 131 -9.06 -26.96 0.34
N SER A 132 -9.26 -28.26 0.57
CA SER A 132 -9.21 -28.85 1.89
C SER A 132 -7.80 -29.25 2.24
N TYR A 133 -7.41 -29.12 3.52
CA TYR A 133 -6.08 -29.47 3.98
C TYR A 133 -6.08 -29.84 5.47
N ILE A 134 -4.98 -30.49 5.89
CA ILE A 134 -4.72 -30.92 7.25
C ILE A 134 -3.52 -30.13 7.77
N GLY A 135 -3.51 -29.78 9.05
CA GLY A 135 -2.43 -29.02 9.70
C GLY A 135 -2.65 -27.51 9.66
N GLU A 136 -1.73 -26.75 10.28
CA GLU A 136 -1.90 -25.30 10.46
C GLU A 136 -1.65 -24.51 9.17
N ALA A 137 -0.65 -24.89 8.38
CA ALA A 137 -0.21 -24.13 7.22
C ALA A 137 -0.70 -24.71 5.87
N GLY A 138 -1.51 -25.77 5.87
CA GLY A 138 -1.99 -26.40 4.62
C GLY A 138 -0.92 -27.24 3.92
N GLU A 139 0.08 -27.68 4.63
CA GLU A 139 1.25 -28.39 4.12
C GLU A 139 1.00 -29.88 3.87
N TYR A 140 -0.03 -30.43 4.51
CA TYR A 140 -0.29 -31.85 4.49
C TYR A 140 -1.62 -32.19 3.82
N VAL A 141 -1.56 -33.16 2.90
CA VAL A 141 -2.72 -33.78 2.24
C VAL A 141 -3.75 -32.75 1.76
N THR A 142 -3.31 -31.86 0.85
CA THR A 142 -4.20 -30.88 0.21
C THR A 142 -5.03 -31.57 -0.89
N SER A 143 -6.30 -31.23 -0.95
CA SER A 143 -7.22 -31.65 -2.02
C SER A 143 -8.05 -30.48 -2.50
N THR A 144 -8.11 -30.28 -3.81
CA THR A 144 -8.73 -29.11 -4.45
C THR A 144 -10.02 -29.50 -5.14
N SER A 145 -11.05 -28.66 -5.02
CA SER A 145 -12.38 -28.81 -5.64
C SER A 145 -12.33 -28.63 -7.18
N ASN A 146 -13.49 -28.79 -7.81
CA ASN A 146 -13.75 -28.21 -9.13
C ASN A 146 -13.60 -26.68 -9.10
N THR A 147 -13.40 -26.10 -10.27
CA THR A 147 -13.40 -24.62 -10.49
C THR A 147 -14.81 -24.16 -10.88
N THR A 148 -15.22 -23.01 -10.37
CA THR A 148 -16.47 -22.33 -10.75
C THR A 148 -16.17 -20.90 -11.14
N MET A 149 -16.75 -20.43 -12.24
CA MET A 149 -16.55 -19.08 -12.78
C MET A 149 -17.67 -18.14 -12.31
N LEU A 150 -17.30 -16.90 -12.05
CA LEU A 150 -18.17 -15.75 -11.81
C LEU A 150 -17.81 -14.64 -12.78
N THR A 151 -18.78 -14.02 -13.41
CA THR A 151 -18.58 -12.77 -14.15
C THR A 151 -18.63 -11.60 -13.18
N ILE A 152 -17.63 -10.71 -13.18
CA ILE A 152 -17.52 -9.60 -12.22
C ILE A 152 -17.14 -8.30 -12.92
N THR A 153 -17.78 -7.20 -12.51
CA THR A 153 -17.37 -5.84 -12.88
C THR A 153 -16.93 -5.09 -11.61
N PRO A 154 -15.61 -4.98 -11.35
CA PRO A 154 -15.11 -4.26 -10.19
C PRO A 154 -15.25 -2.75 -10.38
N TYR A 155 -15.30 -2.00 -9.26
CA TYR A 155 -15.25 -0.55 -9.29
C TYR A 155 -13.85 -0.02 -8.99
N GLU A 156 -13.56 1.20 -9.45
CA GLU A 156 -12.32 1.89 -9.12
C GLU A 156 -12.37 2.40 -7.66
N LEU A 157 -11.33 2.15 -6.88
CA LEU A 157 -11.21 2.71 -5.54
C LEU A 157 -10.75 4.17 -5.66
N GLU A 158 -11.63 5.08 -5.31
CA GLU A 158 -11.28 6.49 -5.16
C GLU A 158 -10.65 6.73 -3.79
N TYR A 159 -9.37 7.04 -3.80
CA TYR A 159 -8.67 7.46 -2.59
C TYR A 159 -8.73 8.98 -2.43
N PRO A 160 -8.75 9.51 -1.20
CA PRO A 160 -8.81 10.94 -0.96
C PRO A 160 -7.57 11.67 -1.48
N THR A 161 -7.74 12.94 -1.85
CA THR A 161 -6.65 13.89 -1.99
C THR A 161 -6.45 14.57 -0.64
N PHE A 162 -5.20 14.66 -0.18
CA PHE A 162 -4.86 15.31 1.08
C PHE A 162 -4.27 16.68 0.83
N TYR A 163 -4.76 17.69 1.57
CA TYR A 163 -4.28 19.06 1.55
C TYR A 163 -3.70 19.42 2.90
N LEU A 164 -2.41 19.69 2.95
CA LEU A 164 -1.65 19.96 4.18
C LEU A 164 -1.87 21.40 4.62
N VAL A 165 -2.27 21.63 5.88
CA VAL A 165 -2.54 22.94 6.47
C VAL A 165 -2.19 22.96 7.96
N GLY A 166 -1.70 24.07 8.47
CA GLY A 166 -1.43 24.24 9.90
C GLY A 166 -0.16 25.04 10.20
N GLY A 167 0.02 25.42 11.44
CA GLY A 167 1.17 26.21 11.91
C GLY A 167 2.53 25.55 11.63
N ALA A 168 2.57 24.22 11.59
CA ALA A 168 3.77 23.47 11.22
C ALA A 168 4.16 23.61 9.74
N THR A 169 3.29 24.08 8.86
CA THR A 169 3.41 23.98 7.40
C THR A 169 3.68 25.33 6.73
N ALA A 170 4.07 25.29 5.46
CA ALA A 170 4.25 26.51 4.67
C ALA A 170 2.91 27.24 4.36
N ALA A 171 1.78 26.53 4.42
CA ALA A 171 0.44 27.11 4.23
C ALA A 171 -0.06 27.91 5.44
N GLY A 172 0.52 27.70 6.66
CA GLY A 172 -0.09 28.22 7.88
C GLY A 172 -1.53 27.69 8.06
N TRP A 173 -2.36 28.43 8.80
CA TRP A 173 -3.77 28.10 9.01
C TRP A 173 -4.68 28.77 7.96
N ASP A 174 -4.31 28.69 6.69
CA ASP A 174 -5.13 29.17 5.58
C ASP A 174 -5.51 28.00 4.66
N ALA A 175 -6.78 27.58 4.71
CA ALA A 175 -7.29 26.50 3.90
C ALA A 175 -7.21 26.75 2.38
N GLY A 176 -7.26 28.04 1.98
CA GLY A 176 -7.10 28.44 0.58
C GLY A 176 -5.67 28.28 0.06
N LEU A 177 -4.68 28.22 0.97
CA LEU A 177 -3.26 28.00 0.68
C LEU A 177 -2.82 26.57 1.03
N ALA A 178 -3.74 25.68 1.44
CA ALA A 178 -3.43 24.31 1.80
C ALA A 178 -2.74 23.58 0.64
N ILE A 179 -1.65 22.88 0.94
CA ILE A 179 -0.75 22.30 -0.05
C ILE A 179 -1.25 20.88 -0.38
N PRO A 180 -1.69 20.60 -1.63
CA PRO A 180 -2.06 19.24 -2.01
C PRO A 180 -0.84 18.33 -2.00
N LEU A 181 -1.01 17.09 -1.55
CA LEU A 181 -0.01 16.05 -1.68
C LEU A 181 -0.09 15.44 -3.08
N TYR A 182 1.06 15.03 -3.59
CA TYR A 182 1.11 14.18 -4.78
C TYR A 182 0.47 12.83 -4.47
N LYS A 183 -0.44 12.37 -5.34
CA LYS A 183 -1.23 11.16 -5.16
C LYS A 183 -1.01 10.16 -6.28
N THR A 184 -0.74 8.90 -5.90
CA THR A 184 -0.75 7.74 -6.79
C THR A 184 -1.66 6.69 -6.18
N SER A 185 -2.79 6.35 -6.77
CA SER A 185 -3.70 5.38 -6.19
C SER A 185 -3.94 5.64 -4.68
N ASN A 186 -3.58 4.68 -3.80
CA ASN A 186 -3.71 4.80 -2.34
C ASN A 186 -2.60 5.60 -1.65
N MET A 187 -1.48 5.83 -2.33
CA MET A 187 -0.34 6.55 -1.76
C MET A 187 -0.40 8.04 -2.08
N SER A 188 -0.10 8.86 -1.08
CA SER A 188 0.12 10.30 -1.27
C SER A 188 1.38 10.72 -0.53
N TYR A 189 2.19 11.62 -1.12
CA TYR A 189 3.36 12.12 -0.44
C TYR A 189 3.82 13.50 -0.94
N ILE A 190 4.64 14.16 -0.12
CA ILE A 190 5.27 15.44 -0.43
C ILE A 190 6.57 15.60 0.36
N TYR A 191 7.54 16.31 -0.23
CA TYR A 191 8.70 16.84 0.49
C TYR A 191 8.42 18.28 0.87
N THR A 192 8.32 18.59 2.16
CA THR A 192 7.93 19.93 2.63
C THR A 192 8.58 20.24 3.97
N TYR A 193 8.62 21.53 4.30
CA TYR A 193 9.13 21.99 5.58
C TYR A 193 8.07 21.80 6.68
N LEU A 194 8.51 21.28 7.83
CA LEU A 194 7.73 21.24 9.05
C LEU A 194 8.43 22.02 10.16
N THR A 195 7.66 22.87 10.85
CA THR A 195 8.09 23.55 12.07
C THR A 195 7.90 22.61 13.27
N GLY A 196 8.96 22.40 14.04
CA GLY A 196 8.92 21.56 15.24
C GLY A 196 8.01 22.12 16.32
N ASN A 197 7.32 21.25 17.05
CA ASN A 197 6.36 21.53 18.11
C ASN A 197 5.14 22.37 17.68
N GLU A 198 4.83 22.42 16.40
CA GLU A 198 3.68 23.09 15.85
C GLU A 198 2.61 22.10 15.36
N ALA A 199 1.36 22.54 15.35
CA ALA A 199 0.21 21.74 14.97
C ALA A 199 -0.12 21.88 13.48
N PHE A 200 -0.71 20.80 12.92
CA PHE A 200 -1.23 20.76 11.55
C PHE A 200 -2.32 19.69 11.42
N ARG A 201 -2.96 19.65 10.27
CA ARG A 201 -3.91 18.60 9.85
C ARG A 201 -3.93 18.50 8.34
N PHE A 202 -4.69 17.53 7.82
CA PHE A 202 -5.02 17.50 6.41
C PHE A 202 -6.50 17.80 6.19
N LEU A 203 -6.79 18.43 5.06
CA LEU A 203 -8.14 18.61 4.54
C LEU A 203 -8.36 17.68 3.35
N GLY A 204 -9.60 17.30 3.09
CA GLY A 204 -9.98 16.52 1.90
C GLY A 204 -10.19 17.40 0.65
N GLN A 205 -10.10 18.71 0.81
CA GLN A 205 -10.31 19.74 -0.22
C GLN A 205 -9.59 21.03 0.19
N ALA A 206 -9.37 21.98 -0.71
CA ALA A 206 -8.78 23.30 -0.40
C ALA A 206 -9.81 24.21 0.33
N ASN A 207 -10.43 23.71 1.39
CA ASN A 207 -11.40 24.38 2.25
C ASN A 207 -11.53 23.61 3.56
N TRP A 208 -11.99 24.26 4.64
CA TRP A 208 -12.20 23.66 5.97
C TRP A 208 -13.27 22.55 6.00
N ASN A 209 -14.24 22.59 5.11
CA ASN A 209 -15.32 21.62 5.04
C ASN A 209 -15.44 21.00 3.65
N PRO A 210 -15.98 19.75 3.51
CA PRO A 210 -16.59 18.96 4.58
C PRO A 210 -15.62 18.04 5.33
N LEU A 211 -14.44 17.69 4.78
CA LEU A 211 -13.67 16.56 5.27
C LEU A 211 -12.27 16.96 5.77
N ASN A 212 -11.92 16.48 6.96
CA ASN A 212 -10.64 16.68 7.62
C ASN A 212 -10.02 15.36 8.05
N TYR A 213 -8.67 15.32 8.20
CA TYR A 213 -7.92 14.15 8.64
C TYR A 213 -6.95 14.51 9.76
N SER A 214 -6.93 13.67 10.79
CA SER A 214 -6.08 13.81 11.97
C SER A 214 -5.72 12.43 12.55
N ILE A 215 -5.23 12.38 13.78
CA ILE A 215 -4.77 11.15 14.44
C ILE A 215 -5.52 10.79 15.73
N ASP A 216 -6.59 11.50 16.07
CA ASP A 216 -7.41 11.18 17.25
C ASP A 216 -8.24 9.92 16.99
N GLN A 217 -7.71 8.74 17.34
CA GLN A 217 -8.39 7.46 17.16
C GLN A 217 -9.64 7.28 18.05
N ALA A 218 -9.80 8.08 19.10
CA ALA A 218 -11.00 8.13 19.95
C ALA A 218 -12.00 9.16 19.44
N GLY A 219 -11.64 9.93 18.42
CA GLY A 219 -12.45 11.00 17.85
C GLY A 219 -13.75 10.48 17.21
N THR A 220 -14.83 11.22 17.43
CA THR A 220 -16.17 10.88 16.94
C THR A 220 -16.77 11.94 16.03
N ARG A 221 -15.98 12.91 15.59
CA ARG A 221 -16.46 14.00 14.72
C ARG A 221 -16.85 13.47 13.34
N GLU A 222 -18.05 13.74 12.89
CA GLU A 222 -18.61 13.26 11.63
C GLU A 222 -17.77 13.69 10.41
N ASN A 223 -17.24 14.89 10.41
CA ASN A 223 -16.43 15.46 9.34
C ASN A 223 -14.91 15.19 9.48
N TYR A 224 -14.52 14.25 10.35
CA TYR A 224 -13.13 13.83 10.55
C TYR A 224 -12.93 12.36 10.18
N ARG A 225 -11.73 12.06 9.68
CA ARG A 225 -11.19 10.72 9.52
C ARG A 225 -9.83 10.66 10.22
N TYR A 226 -9.48 9.50 10.74
CA TYR A 226 -8.31 9.35 11.59
C TYR A 226 -7.37 8.28 11.06
N PHE A 227 -6.08 8.62 11.00
CA PHE A 227 -5.04 7.65 10.65
C PHE A 227 -4.90 6.60 11.75
N LYS A 228 -4.76 5.33 11.37
CA LYS A 228 -4.64 4.19 12.29
C LYS A 228 -3.20 3.92 12.69
N GLN A 229 -2.27 4.08 11.74
CA GLN A 229 -0.84 3.91 11.95
C GLN A 229 -0.16 5.26 11.81
N VAL A 230 0.54 5.67 12.86
CA VAL A 230 1.03 7.04 12.99
C VAL A 230 2.53 7.02 13.27
N SER A 231 3.27 7.84 12.57
CA SER A 231 4.71 8.06 12.78
C SER A 231 5.00 8.51 14.23
N SER A 232 6.11 8.03 14.79
CA SER A 232 6.47 8.28 16.20
C SER A 232 6.76 9.74 16.55
N ASN A 233 6.99 10.59 15.54
CA ASN A 233 7.19 12.04 15.67
C ASN A 233 5.91 12.86 15.48
N LEU A 234 4.76 12.20 15.50
CA LEU A 234 3.44 12.81 15.50
C LEU A 234 2.70 12.44 16.78
N VAL A 235 2.09 13.42 17.42
CA VAL A 235 1.23 13.21 18.59
C VAL A 235 -0.09 13.97 18.39
N GLN A 236 -1.12 13.52 19.09
CA GLN A 236 -2.38 14.23 19.13
C GLN A 236 -2.19 15.58 19.87
N GLU A 237 -2.60 16.69 19.25
CA GLU A 237 -2.60 17.99 19.90
C GLU A 237 -3.92 18.27 20.61
N ASN A 238 -5.03 17.97 19.92
CA ASN A 238 -6.40 18.06 20.41
C ASN A 238 -7.30 17.14 19.56
N ASP A 239 -8.61 17.27 19.68
CA ASP A 239 -9.58 16.45 18.93
C ASP A 239 -9.63 16.76 17.41
N GLU A 240 -8.87 17.74 16.92
CA GLU A 240 -8.86 18.15 15.51
C GLU A 240 -7.48 18.08 14.87
N ASN A 241 -6.40 18.28 15.63
CA ASN A 241 -5.07 18.50 15.10
C ASN A 241 -4.10 17.43 15.58
N MET A 242 -3.09 17.18 14.76
CA MET A 242 -1.85 16.52 15.15
C MET A 242 -0.72 17.54 15.32
N LYS A 243 0.25 17.23 16.16
CA LYS A 243 1.45 18.03 16.39
C LYS A 243 2.70 17.27 15.92
N PHE A 244 3.55 17.97 15.19
CA PHE A 244 4.86 17.47 14.84
C PHE A 244 5.86 17.73 15.98
N THR A 245 6.44 16.67 16.56
CA THR A 245 7.36 16.75 17.70
C THR A 245 8.84 16.70 17.31
N GLY A 246 9.15 16.54 16.02
CA GLY A 246 10.51 16.57 15.50
C GLY A 246 11.14 17.97 15.50
N THR A 247 12.39 18.07 15.09
CA THR A 247 13.07 19.35 14.86
C THR A 247 12.55 20.02 13.59
N SER A 248 12.55 21.36 13.55
CA SER A 248 12.20 22.09 12.33
C SER A 248 13.15 21.73 11.18
N GLY A 249 12.61 21.43 9.99
CA GLY A 249 13.39 21.01 8.82
C GLY A 249 12.54 20.49 7.68
N MET A 250 13.21 19.98 6.64
CA MET A 250 12.54 19.34 5.50
C MET A 250 12.24 17.88 5.80
N TYR A 251 11.03 17.46 5.47
CA TYR A 251 10.55 16.10 5.69
C TYR A 251 9.81 15.57 4.45
N LYS A 252 9.84 14.26 4.29
CA LYS A 252 8.90 13.54 3.45
C LYS A 252 7.71 13.14 4.31
N ILE A 253 6.53 13.58 3.94
CA ILE A 253 5.26 13.10 4.52
C ILE A 253 4.68 12.11 3.53
N SER A 254 4.39 10.89 3.98
CA SER A 254 3.77 9.83 3.18
C SER A 254 2.49 9.35 3.86
N ILE A 255 1.43 9.17 3.07
CA ILE A 255 0.13 8.66 3.52
C ILE A 255 -0.24 7.45 2.68
N ASP A 256 -0.54 6.33 3.33
CA ASP A 256 -1.24 5.20 2.72
C ASP A 256 -2.72 5.25 3.12
N ALA A 257 -3.57 5.59 2.16
CA ALA A 257 -5.01 5.72 2.35
C ALA A 257 -5.77 4.39 2.19
N ALA A 258 -5.09 3.27 1.92
CA ALA A 258 -5.74 1.96 1.84
C ALA A 258 -6.50 1.65 3.15
N THR A 259 -7.74 1.18 3.04
CA THR A 259 -8.65 0.96 4.18
C THR A 259 -8.05 0.08 5.26
N ALA A 260 -7.22 -0.90 4.88
CA ALA A 260 -6.56 -1.81 5.80
C ALA A 260 -5.36 -1.17 6.53
N VAL A 261 -4.78 -0.10 6.00
CA VAL A 261 -3.54 0.53 6.48
C VAL A 261 -3.82 1.87 7.14
N GLN A 262 -4.29 2.86 6.39
CA GLN A 262 -4.60 4.22 6.86
C GLN A 262 -3.46 4.81 7.69
N SER A 263 -2.24 4.83 7.12
CA SER A 263 -1.04 5.28 7.81
C SER A 263 -0.63 6.69 7.40
N ILE A 264 0.09 7.35 8.33
CA ILE A 264 0.87 8.55 8.05
C ILE A 264 2.30 8.37 8.57
N GLU A 265 3.26 8.67 7.72
CA GLU A 265 4.69 8.58 8.00
C GLU A 265 5.36 9.92 7.75
N VAL A 266 6.28 10.34 8.63
CA VAL A 266 7.06 11.56 8.50
C VAL A 266 8.52 11.25 8.71
N GLU A 267 9.30 11.32 7.64
CA GLU A 267 10.72 10.99 7.59
C GLU A 267 11.55 12.20 7.23
N ALA A 268 12.77 12.31 7.78
CA ALA A 268 13.67 13.41 7.42
C ALA A 268 14.02 13.36 5.93
N SER A 269 13.94 14.51 5.25
CA SER A 269 14.42 14.63 3.87
C SER A 269 15.96 14.52 3.80
N PRO A 270 16.52 13.91 2.74
CA PRO A 270 17.96 13.89 2.50
C PRO A 270 18.58 15.29 2.48
N VAL A 271 17.85 16.30 2.03
CA VAL A 271 18.25 17.72 2.09
C VAL A 271 17.44 18.38 3.20
N ALA A 272 18.08 18.75 4.29
CA ALA A 272 17.44 19.32 5.47
C ALA A 272 17.05 20.81 5.32
N GLY A 273 17.73 21.54 4.44
CA GLY A 273 17.49 22.98 4.18
C GLY A 273 16.44 23.21 3.11
N TRP A 274 15.83 24.39 3.15
CA TRP A 274 14.86 24.87 2.17
C TRP A 274 15.10 26.31 1.71
N ASP A 275 15.89 27.09 2.46
CA ASP A 275 16.24 28.49 2.18
C ASP A 275 17.73 28.57 1.89
N PHE A 276 18.09 28.82 0.64
CA PHE A 276 19.45 28.82 0.14
C PHE A 276 19.80 30.21 -0.42
N PRO A 277 21.05 30.69 -0.30
CA PRO A 277 21.42 32.01 -0.84
C PRO A 277 21.30 32.09 -2.35
N GLU A 278 21.44 30.96 -3.06
CA GLU A 278 21.36 30.87 -4.50
C GLU A 278 20.73 29.55 -4.93
N ILE A 279 19.78 29.61 -5.87
CA ILE A 279 19.23 28.45 -6.59
C ILE A 279 19.36 28.73 -8.09
N TYR A 280 19.62 27.68 -8.81
CA TYR A 280 19.84 27.72 -10.24
C TYR A 280 18.90 26.75 -10.95
N MET A 281 18.57 27.08 -12.21
CA MET A 281 17.86 26.19 -13.12
C MET A 281 18.85 25.63 -14.17
N VAL A 282 18.83 24.33 -14.39
CA VAL A 282 19.68 23.64 -15.37
C VAL A 282 18.81 22.69 -16.20
N GLY A 283 19.01 22.70 -17.52
CA GLY A 283 18.19 21.88 -18.41
C GLY A 283 18.48 22.07 -19.89
N SER A 284 17.54 21.71 -20.73
CA SER A 284 17.68 21.81 -22.18
C SER A 284 17.99 23.23 -22.67
N MET A 285 17.53 24.27 -21.95
CA MET A 285 17.75 25.69 -22.33
C MET A 285 19.23 26.15 -22.17
N ASN A 286 20.04 25.45 -21.38
CA ASN A 286 21.47 25.72 -21.21
C ASN A 286 22.37 24.52 -21.54
N GLY A 287 21.82 23.52 -22.28
CA GLY A 287 22.53 22.30 -22.65
C GLY A 287 22.93 21.42 -21.46
N TRP A 288 22.20 21.49 -20.36
CA TRP A 288 22.46 20.73 -19.10
C TRP A 288 23.79 21.07 -18.42
N SER A 289 24.32 22.29 -18.65
CA SER A 289 25.57 22.74 -18.05
C SER A 289 25.36 23.17 -16.59
N ALA A 290 25.69 22.30 -15.65
CA ALA A 290 25.62 22.60 -14.22
C ALA A 290 26.69 23.62 -13.77
N THR A 291 27.79 23.77 -14.52
CA THR A 291 28.82 24.75 -14.25
C THR A 291 28.49 26.16 -14.78
N ALA A 292 27.50 26.27 -15.67
CA ALA A 292 26.97 27.53 -16.19
C ALA A 292 25.43 27.50 -16.16
N PRO A 293 24.80 27.30 -14.98
CA PRO A 293 23.37 27.23 -14.85
C PRO A 293 22.73 28.61 -14.90
N LEU A 294 21.41 28.68 -15.09
CA LEU A 294 20.66 29.92 -15.03
C LEU A 294 20.36 30.29 -13.58
N THR A 295 20.77 31.48 -13.14
CA THR A 295 20.49 31.96 -11.77
C THR A 295 19.02 32.31 -11.62
N MET A 296 18.40 31.90 -10.54
CA MET A 296 17.03 32.27 -10.16
C MET A 296 17.07 33.37 -9.09
N ASP A 297 16.12 34.31 -9.16
CA ASP A 297 15.99 35.38 -8.18
C ASP A 297 15.21 34.90 -6.95
N GLN A 298 15.76 35.11 -5.76
CA GLN A 298 15.03 34.84 -4.53
C GLN A 298 13.99 35.97 -4.28
N VAL A 299 12.71 35.63 -4.39
CA VAL A 299 11.62 36.63 -4.18
C VAL A 299 11.08 36.60 -2.74
N SER A 300 11.30 35.50 -2.03
CA SER A 300 10.99 35.30 -0.62
C SER A 300 11.82 34.15 -0.09
N PRO A 301 12.01 34.01 1.24
CA PRO A 301 12.72 32.85 1.77
C PRO A 301 12.20 31.53 1.21
N GLY A 302 13.08 30.75 0.59
CA GLY A 302 12.78 29.46 -0.05
C GLY A 302 11.98 29.52 -1.34
N ILE A 303 11.65 30.70 -1.87
CA ILE A 303 10.94 30.88 -3.13
C ILE A 303 11.82 31.59 -4.14
N TYR A 304 12.04 30.94 -5.29
CA TYR A 304 12.93 31.42 -6.36
C TYR A 304 12.20 31.45 -7.67
N GLU A 305 12.46 32.49 -8.46
CA GLU A 305 11.81 32.73 -9.76
C GLU A 305 12.84 33.01 -10.84
N ILE A 306 12.51 32.63 -12.06
CA ILE A 306 13.23 33.04 -13.26
C ILE A 306 12.24 33.22 -14.41
N VAL A 307 12.43 34.27 -15.21
CA VAL A 307 11.74 34.41 -16.51
C VAL A 307 12.74 34.02 -17.61
N THR A 308 12.40 32.97 -18.36
CA THR A 308 13.31 32.41 -19.35
C THR A 308 12.52 31.82 -20.53
N PRO A 309 13.09 31.83 -21.76
CA PRO A 309 12.54 31.07 -22.85
C PRO A 309 12.56 29.57 -22.57
N LEU A 310 11.40 28.91 -22.74
CA LEU A 310 11.27 27.46 -22.73
C LEU A 310 10.86 26.96 -24.11
N GLY A 311 11.56 25.96 -24.65
CA GLY A 311 11.13 25.24 -25.83
C GLY A 311 9.85 24.41 -25.55
N ALA A 312 9.20 23.91 -26.60
CA ALA A 312 7.96 23.16 -26.50
C ALA A 312 8.07 21.92 -25.56
N ASP A 313 9.24 21.28 -25.58
CA ASP A 313 9.53 20.06 -24.78
C ASP A 313 10.72 20.28 -23.85
N ALA A 314 10.79 21.45 -23.20
CA ALA A 314 11.90 21.77 -22.32
C ALA A 314 11.90 20.87 -21.09
N GLU A 315 13.09 20.35 -20.76
CA GLU A 315 13.31 19.61 -19.52
C GLU A 315 14.34 20.30 -18.64
N PHE A 316 14.14 20.33 -17.33
CA PHE A 316 15.05 20.99 -16.41
C PHE A 316 14.96 20.44 -14.98
N LYS A 317 15.92 20.84 -14.17
CA LYS A 317 16.01 20.64 -12.71
C LYS A 317 16.42 21.93 -12.02
N PHE A 318 16.30 21.94 -10.70
CA PHE A 318 16.83 22.98 -9.82
C PHE A 318 18.04 22.46 -9.08
N ILE A 319 19.08 23.29 -8.94
CA ILE A 319 20.32 22.96 -8.22
C ILE A 319 20.72 24.10 -7.30
N GLY A 320 21.31 23.77 -6.13
CA GLY A 320 21.76 24.74 -5.14
C GLY A 320 23.29 25.02 -5.20
N GLN A 321 24.01 24.49 -6.18
CA GLN A 321 25.43 24.72 -6.43
C GLN A 321 25.71 24.71 -7.94
N LYS A 322 26.83 25.33 -8.36
CA LYS A 322 27.24 25.36 -9.78
C LYS A 322 27.98 24.08 -10.17
N ASP A 323 27.40 22.93 -9.84
CA ASP A 323 27.85 21.59 -10.20
C ASP A 323 26.71 20.60 -9.96
N TRP A 324 26.84 19.36 -10.48
CA TRP A 324 25.98 18.26 -10.08
C TRP A 324 26.37 17.76 -8.69
N GLY A 325 25.42 17.75 -7.75
CA GLY A 325 25.71 17.41 -6.36
C GLY A 325 24.46 17.00 -5.59
N ASP A 326 24.50 17.12 -4.27
CA ASP A 326 23.40 16.68 -3.41
C ASP A 326 22.28 17.72 -3.30
N LEU A 327 22.58 19.01 -3.56
CA LEU A 327 21.56 20.06 -3.65
C LEU A 327 20.97 20.07 -5.06
N GLU A 328 20.15 19.07 -5.33
CA GLU A 328 19.44 18.85 -6.59
C GLU A 328 17.98 18.55 -6.30
N TRP A 329 17.08 19.23 -7.00
CA TRP A 329 15.64 19.01 -6.94
C TRP A 329 15.07 18.88 -8.35
N GLY A 330 14.08 18.02 -8.47
CA GLY A 330 13.33 17.83 -9.70
C GLY A 330 11.94 17.32 -9.41
N ASN A 331 11.18 17.01 -10.47
CA ASN A 331 9.82 16.57 -10.34
C ASN A 331 9.74 15.16 -9.74
N ILE A 332 9.01 14.97 -8.63
CA ILE A 332 8.73 13.63 -8.08
C ILE A 332 7.83 12.81 -9.01
N LEU A 333 7.05 13.47 -9.84
CA LEU A 333 6.26 12.89 -10.92
C LEU A 333 7.12 12.75 -12.18
N LYS A 334 7.91 11.70 -12.24
CA LYS A 334 8.93 11.48 -13.28
C LYS A 334 8.42 11.60 -14.73
N ASP A 335 7.11 11.38 -14.94
CA ASP A 335 6.49 11.38 -16.28
C ASP A 335 5.39 12.45 -16.45
N ASN A 336 5.25 13.38 -15.51
CA ASN A 336 4.23 14.42 -15.60
C ASN A 336 4.72 15.63 -16.41
N HIS A 337 3.91 16.03 -17.38
CA HIS A 337 4.08 17.20 -18.22
C HIS A 337 3.08 18.28 -17.78
N GLY A 338 3.45 19.09 -16.80
CA GLY A 338 2.52 20.05 -16.22
C GLY A 338 3.11 21.44 -16.02
N TYR A 339 2.23 22.43 -15.94
CA TYR A 339 2.56 23.81 -15.57
C TYR A 339 2.75 23.98 -14.05
N SER A 340 2.53 22.93 -13.27
CA SER A 340 2.79 22.88 -11.83
C SER A 340 3.07 21.45 -11.40
N GLY A 341 3.74 21.29 -10.27
CA GLY A 341 4.01 19.99 -9.70
C GLY A 341 4.78 20.07 -8.39
N TYR A 342 5.38 18.97 -8.05
CA TYR A 342 6.06 18.75 -6.78
C TYR A 342 7.54 18.56 -6.99
N VAL A 343 8.35 19.07 -6.08
CA VAL A 343 9.82 18.87 -6.13
C VAL A 343 10.29 17.95 -5.03
N GLY A 344 11.14 17.01 -5.39
CA GLY A 344 11.83 16.10 -4.48
C GLY A 344 13.34 16.22 -4.61
N PRO A 345 14.08 15.77 -3.57
CA PRO A 345 15.52 15.77 -3.57
C PRO A 345 16.10 14.72 -4.52
N LYS A 346 17.41 14.79 -4.76
CA LYS A 346 18.16 13.77 -5.47
C LYS A 346 17.86 12.36 -4.93
N GLY A 347 17.62 11.42 -5.82
CA GLY A 347 17.24 10.03 -5.49
C GLY A 347 15.75 9.76 -5.55
N ASP A 348 14.91 10.78 -5.37
CA ASP A 348 13.44 10.67 -5.53
C ASP A 348 12.90 11.80 -6.43
N ASN A 349 13.55 12.01 -7.57
CA ASN A 349 13.10 12.99 -8.56
C ASN A 349 13.42 12.53 -9.99
N GLY A 350 12.74 13.16 -10.95
CA GLY A 350 13.05 13.19 -12.36
C GLY A 350 13.20 14.63 -12.86
N ASN A 351 13.31 14.83 -14.16
CA ASN A 351 13.28 16.18 -14.72
C ASN A 351 11.87 16.77 -14.59
N VAL A 352 11.78 18.09 -14.41
CA VAL A 352 10.56 18.82 -14.74
C VAL A 352 10.42 18.78 -16.25
N LYS A 353 9.34 18.20 -16.75
CA LYS A 353 9.05 18.11 -18.18
C LYS A 353 7.96 19.13 -18.52
N PHE A 354 8.32 20.10 -19.32
CA PHE A 354 7.41 21.15 -19.78
C PHE A 354 6.89 20.80 -21.17
N VAL A 355 5.58 20.83 -21.34
CA VAL A 355 4.92 20.68 -22.64
C VAL A 355 4.09 21.95 -22.90
N GLY A 356 4.56 22.79 -23.80
CA GLY A 356 3.91 24.05 -24.16
C GLY A 356 4.20 24.43 -25.62
N ASN A 357 3.82 25.64 -26.01
CA ASN A 357 4.00 26.11 -27.37
C ASN A 357 5.36 26.78 -27.63
N GLY A 358 6.29 26.70 -26.66
CA GLY A 358 7.49 27.52 -26.64
C GLY A 358 7.17 28.98 -26.28
N GLY A 359 8.16 29.75 -25.85
CA GLY A 359 7.99 31.16 -25.49
C GLY A 359 8.62 31.53 -24.15
N SER A 360 8.30 32.72 -23.66
CA SER A 360 8.80 33.23 -22.38
C SER A 360 7.88 32.77 -21.24
N TYR A 361 8.47 32.16 -20.20
CA TYR A 361 7.75 31.65 -19.04
C TYR A 361 8.43 32.08 -17.76
N LYS A 362 7.63 32.36 -16.75
CA LYS A 362 8.08 32.50 -15.38
C LYS A 362 8.00 31.13 -14.72
N VAL A 363 9.15 30.63 -14.28
CA VAL A 363 9.27 29.41 -13.49
C VAL A 363 9.51 29.81 -12.04
N THR A 364 8.64 29.34 -11.15
CA THR A 364 8.74 29.55 -9.70
C THR A 364 8.97 28.19 -9.03
N VAL A 365 9.97 28.07 -8.16
CA VAL A 365 10.11 26.95 -7.24
C VAL A 365 9.97 27.41 -5.80
N ASN A 366 9.12 26.73 -5.05
CA ASN A 366 8.94 26.95 -3.61
C ASN A 366 9.49 25.70 -2.88
N LEU A 367 10.73 25.76 -2.45
CA LEU A 367 11.40 24.66 -1.76
C LEU A 367 10.79 24.40 -0.37
N LYS A 368 10.25 25.45 0.30
CA LYS A 368 9.59 25.31 1.58
C LYS A 368 8.29 24.48 1.47
N ALA A 369 7.50 24.75 0.44
CA ALA A 369 6.26 24.01 0.18
C ALA A 369 6.49 22.68 -0.57
N GLY A 370 7.63 22.52 -1.25
CA GLY A 370 7.93 21.37 -2.08
C GLY A 370 7.22 21.37 -3.43
N THR A 371 7.00 22.56 -4.03
CA THR A 371 6.21 22.72 -5.26
C THR A 371 6.91 23.61 -6.29
N TYR A 372 6.46 23.52 -7.55
CA TYR A 372 6.84 24.45 -8.62
C TYR A 372 5.65 24.86 -9.45
N THR A 373 5.76 26.02 -10.12
CA THR A 373 4.78 26.48 -11.13
C THR A 373 5.48 27.09 -12.32
N ILE A 374 4.82 27.03 -13.50
CA ILE A 374 5.29 27.62 -14.77
C ILE A 374 4.14 28.43 -15.35
N VAL A 375 4.35 29.71 -15.57
CA VAL A 375 3.31 30.64 -16.04
C VAL A 375 3.81 31.41 -17.26
N SER A 376 3.02 31.44 -18.32
CA SER A 376 3.32 32.23 -19.53
C SER A 376 3.45 33.71 -19.20
N GLN A 377 4.43 34.38 -19.81
CA GLN A 377 4.68 35.81 -19.66
C GLN A 377 4.27 36.59 -20.93
#